data_a7b385085e3335bc0038e79172119fcc
#
_entry.id   a7b385085e3335bc0038e79172119fcc
#
_cell.length_a   1.000
_cell.length_b   1.000
_cell.length_c   1.000
_cell.angle_alpha   90.00
_cell.angle_beta   90.00
_cell.angle_gamma   90.00
#
_symmetry.space_group_name_H-M   'P 1'
#
loop_
_entity.id
_entity.type
_entity.pdbx_description
1 polymer ?
#
loop_
_entity_poly.entity_id
_entity_poly.type
_entity_poly.pdbx_seq_one_letter_code
_entity_poly.pdbx_strand_id
1 'polypeptide(L)'
;MLEEIGGENMYIFGLKAEQVQAHQRGWSYRPWDFYNGDAAVKRVVDAITGEDRFCRREPGIFRPIHERLFRDGDPYFHLADLAAYIQTQERVGRDFLNRKDWVRRSILNVARIGRFSSDRTIQEYAREIWKL
;
A
#
# COMPACT_ATOMS: atom_id res chain seq x y z
N MET A 1 -4.38 5.45 13.71
CA MET A 1 -4.22 6.58 12.75
C MET A 1 -5.57 7.05 12.22
N LEU A 2 -6.40 6.17 11.65
CA LEU A 2 -7.70 6.55 11.09
C LEU A 2 -8.60 7.30 12.10
N GLU A 3 -8.69 6.80 13.32
CA GLU A 3 -9.48 7.40 14.41
C GLU A 3 -8.97 8.78 14.83
N GLU A 4 -7.67 9.01 14.78
CA GLU A 4 -7.07 10.28 15.19
C GLU A 4 -7.15 11.35 14.10
N ILE A 5 -6.86 10.97 12.87
CA ILE A 5 -6.74 11.90 11.73
C ILE A 5 -8.08 12.14 11.06
N GLY A 6 -8.94 11.13 11.03
CA GLY A 6 -10.19 11.09 10.27
C GLY A 6 -9.99 10.55 8.85
N GLY A 7 -10.90 9.71 8.42
CA GLY A 7 -10.81 9.03 7.11
C GLY A 7 -10.86 9.97 5.91
N GLU A 8 -11.48 11.12 6.08
CA GLU A 8 -11.56 12.17 5.06
C GLU A 8 -10.22 12.88 4.81
N ASN A 9 -9.28 12.76 5.74
CA ASN A 9 -7.96 13.40 5.65
C ASN A 9 -6.85 12.42 5.24
N MET A 10 -7.19 11.16 4.96
CA MET A 10 -6.26 10.10 4.57
C MET A 10 -6.71 9.40 3.30
N TYR A 11 -5.75 8.76 2.63
CA TYR A 11 -6.02 7.87 1.51
C TYR A 11 -5.66 6.44 1.93
N ILE A 12 -6.69 5.60 2.03
CA ILE A 12 -6.56 4.20 2.43
C ILE A 12 -6.97 3.34 1.25
N PHE A 13 -6.22 2.30 0.98
CA PHE A 13 -6.48 1.32 -0.06
C PHE A 13 -6.11 -0.09 0.43
N GLY A 14 -6.50 -1.09 -0.36
CA GLY A 14 -6.15 -2.48 -0.13
C GLY A 14 -7.07 -3.24 0.80
N LEU A 15 -6.71 -4.48 1.04
CA LEU A 15 -7.46 -5.41 1.88
C LEU A 15 -7.40 -5.01 3.35
N LYS A 16 -8.53 -5.17 4.04
CA LYS A 16 -8.57 -5.04 5.49
C LYS A 16 -8.00 -6.29 6.16
N ALA A 17 -7.59 -6.16 7.43
CA ALA A 17 -6.99 -7.25 8.19
C ALA A 17 -7.88 -8.51 8.22
N GLU A 18 -9.19 -8.34 8.34
CA GLU A 18 -10.16 -9.45 8.35
C GLU A 18 -10.21 -10.17 6.99
N GLN A 19 -10.09 -9.42 5.88
CA GLN A 19 -10.05 -9.99 4.52
C GLN A 19 -8.74 -10.76 4.29
N VAL A 20 -7.61 -10.19 4.73
CA VAL A 20 -6.31 -10.88 4.68
C VAL A 20 -6.36 -12.20 5.47
N GLN A 21 -6.90 -12.17 6.71
CA GLN A 21 -7.04 -13.37 7.53
C GLN A 21 -7.98 -14.40 6.88
N ALA A 22 -9.06 -13.96 6.25
CA ALA A 22 -9.97 -14.86 5.54
C ALA A 22 -9.27 -15.57 4.37
N HIS A 23 -8.49 -14.84 3.57
CA HIS A 23 -7.70 -15.43 2.50
C HIS A 23 -6.64 -16.41 3.01
N GLN A 24 -5.95 -16.07 4.08
CA GLN A 24 -4.94 -16.94 4.69
C GLN A 24 -5.55 -18.24 5.24
N ARG A 25 -6.66 -18.15 5.99
CA ARG A 25 -7.34 -19.32 6.55
C ARG A 25 -7.98 -20.21 5.49
N GLY A 26 -8.55 -19.59 4.46
CA GLY A 26 -9.24 -20.30 3.38
C GLY A 26 -8.32 -20.79 2.27
N TRP A 27 -7.02 -20.47 2.29
CA TRP A 27 -6.07 -20.75 1.18
C TRP A 27 -6.63 -20.32 -0.18
N SER A 28 -7.44 -19.24 -0.18
CA SER A 28 -8.22 -18.79 -1.33
C SER A 28 -7.52 -17.73 -2.18
N TYR A 29 -6.38 -17.22 -1.74
CA TYR A 29 -5.64 -16.22 -2.48
C TYR A 29 -4.85 -16.85 -3.63
N ARG A 30 -5.10 -16.38 -4.84
CA ARG A 30 -4.39 -16.81 -6.05
C ARG A 30 -3.93 -15.56 -6.83
N PRO A 31 -2.65 -15.26 -6.84
CA PRO A 31 -2.09 -14.08 -7.53
C PRO A 31 -2.50 -14.00 -9.01
N TRP A 32 -2.56 -15.16 -9.69
CA TRP A 32 -2.96 -15.23 -11.09
C TRP A 32 -4.39 -14.78 -11.37
N ASP A 33 -5.31 -14.92 -10.41
CA ASP A 33 -6.70 -14.48 -10.59
C ASP A 33 -6.75 -12.93 -10.66
N PHE A 34 -5.95 -12.24 -9.85
CA PHE A 34 -5.83 -10.78 -9.88
C PHE A 34 -5.12 -10.29 -11.15
N TYR A 35 -4.04 -10.95 -11.53
CA TYR A 35 -3.32 -10.63 -12.76
C TYR A 35 -4.19 -10.80 -14.01
N ASN A 36 -4.96 -11.88 -14.11
CA ASN A 36 -5.82 -12.15 -15.26
C ASN A 36 -7.15 -11.39 -15.20
N GLY A 37 -7.61 -11.03 -14.01
CA GLY A 37 -8.91 -10.39 -13.79
C GLY A 37 -8.90 -8.87 -13.99
N ASP A 38 -7.74 -8.22 -13.95
CA ASP A 38 -7.62 -6.75 -14.07
C ASP A 38 -6.56 -6.34 -15.09
N ALA A 39 -7.00 -5.66 -16.14
CA ALA A 39 -6.12 -5.22 -17.23
C ALA A 39 -5.05 -4.19 -16.78
N ALA A 40 -5.34 -3.37 -15.75
CA ALA A 40 -4.37 -2.43 -15.22
C ALA A 40 -3.30 -3.14 -14.39
N VAL A 41 -3.69 -4.10 -13.56
CA VAL A 41 -2.77 -4.97 -12.81
C VAL A 41 -1.87 -5.72 -13.80
N LYS A 42 -2.46 -6.38 -14.81
CA LYS A 42 -1.71 -7.08 -15.85
C LYS A 42 -0.68 -6.17 -16.54
N ARG A 43 -1.10 -4.98 -16.97
CA ARG A 43 -0.21 -4.01 -17.64
C ARG A 43 0.98 -3.59 -16.77
N VAL A 44 0.76 -3.38 -15.47
CA VAL A 44 1.82 -3.00 -14.52
C VAL A 44 2.82 -4.15 -14.36
N VAL A 45 2.34 -5.37 -14.16
CA VAL A 45 3.20 -6.55 -14.01
C VAL A 45 3.99 -6.81 -15.29
N ASP A 46 3.34 -6.78 -16.45
CA ASP A 46 3.99 -6.96 -17.75
C ASP A 46 5.04 -5.88 -18.02
N ALA A 47 4.81 -4.64 -17.54
CA ALA A 47 5.77 -3.55 -17.68
C ALA A 47 7.03 -3.74 -16.82
N ILE A 48 6.90 -4.36 -15.65
CA ILE A 48 8.04 -4.66 -14.77
C ILE A 48 8.89 -5.80 -15.34
N THR A 49 8.24 -6.80 -15.95
CA THR A 49 8.90 -8.01 -16.44
C THR A 49 9.31 -7.95 -17.90
N GLY A 50 8.68 -7.03 -18.67
CA GLY A 50 8.99 -6.85 -20.09
C GLY A 50 10.37 -6.25 -20.32
N GLU A 51 11.19 -6.90 -21.14
CA GLU A 51 12.55 -6.47 -21.47
C GLU A 51 12.61 -5.11 -22.17
N ASP A 52 11.49 -4.73 -22.83
CA ASP A 52 11.42 -3.53 -23.69
C ASP A 52 11.10 -2.22 -22.96
N ARG A 53 10.72 -2.25 -21.68
CA ARG A 53 10.21 -1.06 -20.98
C ARG A 53 11.18 -0.54 -19.92
N PHE A 54 11.17 -1.12 -18.72
CA PHE A 54 11.97 -0.61 -17.61
C PHE A 54 13.37 -1.22 -17.51
N CYS A 55 13.60 -2.35 -18.19
CA CYS A 55 14.82 -3.17 -18.02
C CYS A 55 15.75 -3.16 -19.22
N ARG A 56 15.69 -2.16 -20.12
CA ARG A 56 16.50 -2.14 -21.36
C ARG A 56 18.01 -2.25 -21.12
N ARG A 57 18.52 -1.65 -20.04
CA ARG A 57 19.96 -1.68 -19.73
C ARG A 57 20.39 -2.94 -18.98
N GLU A 58 19.47 -3.51 -18.20
CA GLU A 58 19.71 -4.69 -17.36
C GLU A 58 18.49 -5.62 -17.47
N PRO A 59 18.39 -6.39 -18.56
CA PRO A 59 17.28 -7.32 -18.77
C PRO A 59 17.15 -8.30 -17.61
N GLY A 60 15.93 -8.45 -17.09
CA GLY A 60 15.65 -9.39 -15.99
C GLY A 60 15.95 -8.89 -14.59
N ILE A 61 16.41 -7.65 -14.39
CA ILE A 61 16.68 -7.08 -13.04
C ILE A 61 15.45 -7.17 -12.12
N PHE A 62 14.23 -7.09 -12.65
CA PHE A 62 12.99 -7.19 -11.88
C PHE A 62 12.41 -8.61 -11.82
N ARG A 63 13.10 -9.63 -12.33
CA ARG A 63 12.67 -11.03 -12.24
C ARG A 63 12.39 -11.48 -10.79
N PRO A 64 13.20 -11.11 -9.78
CA PRO A 64 12.90 -11.47 -8.40
C PRO A 64 11.55 -10.95 -7.90
N ILE A 65 11.09 -9.77 -8.37
CA ILE A 65 9.76 -9.25 -8.03
C ILE A 65 8.67 -10.15 -8.61
N HIS A 66 8.78 -10.49 -9.90
CA HIS A 66 7.83 -11.39 -10.55
C HIS A 66 7.78 -12.77 -9.87
N GLU A 67 8.93 -13.33 -9.55
CA GLU A 67 9.01 -14.61 -8.84
C GLU A 67 8.33 -14.52 -7.46
N ARG A 68 8.54 -13.43 -6.73
CA ARG A 68 7.90 -13.21 -5.43
C ARG A 68 6.38 -13.12 -5.53
N LEU A 69 5.87 -12.48 -6.59
CA LEU A 69 4.43 -12.35 -6.82
C LEU A 69 3.78 -13.67 -7.21
N PHE A 70 4.41 -14.48 -8.06
CA PHE A 70 3.75 -15.66 -8.66
C PHE A 70 4.24 -17.00 -8.14
N ARG A 71 5.54 -17.21 -8.06
CA ARG A 71 6.11 -18.46 -7.56
C ARG A 71 5.96 -18.60 -6.05
N ASP A 72 6.20 -17.51 -5.32
CA ASP A 72 6.15 -17.50 -3.85
C ASP A 72 4.74 -17.14 -3.32
N GLY A 73 3.76 -16.94 -4.22
CA GLY A 73 2.36 -16.79 -3.88
C GLY A 73 1.96 -15.43 -3.31
N ASP A 74 2.74 -14.37 -3.58
CA ASP A 74 2.46 -12.99 -3.13
C ASP A 74 2.04 -12.91 -1.64
N PRO A 75 2.91 -13.24 -0.70
CA PRO A 75 2.56 -13.39 0.71
C PRO A 75 2.06 -12.10 1.37
N TYR A 76 2.20 -10.97 0.72
CA TYR A 76 1.74 -9.66 1.18
C TYR A 76 0.50 -9.14 0.44
N PHE A 77 -0.09 -9.93 -0.45
CA PHE A 77 -1.32 -9.59 -1.19
C PHE A 77 -1.19 -8.35 -2.09
N HIS A 78 0.00 -8.07 -2.61
CA HIS A 78 0.27 -6.90 -3.44
C HIS A 78 -0.64 -6.80 -4.67
N LEU A 79 -0.88 -7.93 -5.36
CA LEU A 79 -1.73 -7.94 -6.56
C LEU A 79 -3.20 -7.69 -6.23
N ALA A 80 -3.69 -8.14 -5.07
CA ALA A 80 -5.04 -7.85 -4.61
C ALA A 80 -5.21 -6.35 -4.30
N ASP A 81 -4.18 -5.73 -3.73
CA ASP A 81 -4.21 -4.32 -3.35
C ASP A 81 -3.96 -3.36 -4.52
N LEU A 82 -3.31 -3.84 -5.60
CA LEU A 82 -2.83 -2.98 -6.68
C LEU A 82 -3.95 -2.23 -7.41
N ALA A 83 -5.09 -2.88 -7.67
CA ALA A 83 -6.24 -2.22 -8.31
C ALA A 83 -6.80 -1.08 -7.44
N ALA A 84 -6.96 -1.32 -6.14
CA ALA A 84 -7.41 -0.32 -5.18
C ALA A 84 -6.40 0.82 -5.03
N TYR A 85 -5.10 0.51 -5.08
CA TYR A 85 -4.02 1.49 -5.09
C TYR A 85 -4.12 2.41 -6.32
N ILE A 86 -4.26 1.85 -7.53
CA ILE A 86 -4.39 2.63 -8.78
C ILE A 86 -5.57 3.61 -8.68
N GLN A 87 -6.76 3.12 -8.30
CA GLN A 87 -7.95 3.95 -8.12
C GLN A 87 -7.75 5.05 -7.07
N THR A 88 -7.07 4.72 -5.98
CA THR A 88 -6.75 5.70 -4.93
C THR A 88 -5.78 6.75 -5.44
N GLN A 89 -4.75 6.39 -6.22
CA GLN A 89 -3.81 7.34 -6.82
C GLN A 89 -4.50 8.29 -7.80
N GLU A 90 -5.44 7.82 -8.59
CA GLU A 90 -6.25 8.71 -9.44
C GLU A 90 -7.06 9.72 -8.63
N ARG A 91 -7.64 9.29 -7.50
CA ARG A 91 -8.33 10.20 -6.57
C ARG A 91 -7.37 11.20 -5.95
N VAL A 92 -6.20 10.76 -5.48
CA VAL A 92 -5.14 11.63 -4.95
C VAL A 92 -4.76 12.69 -5.98
N GLY A 93 -4.55 12.30 -7.25
CA GLY A 93 -4.21 13.21 -8.33
C GLY A 93 -5.28 14.28 -8.55
N ARG A 94 -6.56 13.90 -8.55
CA ARG A 94 -7.67 14.86 -8.65
C ARG A 94 -7.75 15.79 -7.45
N ASP A 95 -7.68 15.24 -6.24
CA ASP A 95 -7.80 16.01 -4.99
C ASP A 95 -6.62 16.98 -4.80
N PHE A 96 -5.43 16.62 -5.29
CA PHE A 96 -4.24 17.48 -5.27
C PHE A 96 -4.43 18.79 -6.04
N LEU A 97 -5.26 18.80 -7.08
CA LEU A 97 -5.56 20.01 -7.85
C LEU A 97 -6.41 21.01 -7.05
N ASN A 98 -7.18 20.55 -6.06
CA ASN A 98 -7.87 21.41 -5.11
C ASN A 98 -6.91 21.81 -3.97
N ARG A 99 -6.05 22.81 -4.23
CA ARG A 99 -5.00 23.25 -3.32
C ARG A 99 -5.49 23.62 -1.93
N LYS A 100 -6.65 24.27 -1.83
CA LYS A 100 -7.23 24.69 -0.53
C LYS A 100 -7.54 23.48 0.33
N ASP A 101 -8.21 22.49 -0.22
CA ASP A 101 -8.61 21.27 0.49
C ASP A 101 -7.39 20.40 0.81
N TRP A 102 -6.45 20.29 -0.12
CA TRP A 102 -5.20 19.58 0.07
C TRP A 102 -4.39 20.13 1.25
N VAL A 103 -4.20 21.46 1.30
CA VAL A 103 -3.49 22.12 2.39
C VAL A 103 -4.22 21.94 3.71
N ARG A 104 -5.55 22.07 3.75
CA ARG A 104 -6.35 21.83 4.94
C ARG A 104 -6.13 20.40 5.47
N ARG A 105 -6.23 19.38 4.63
CA ARG A 105 -6.00 17.98 5.00
C ARG A 105 -4.57 17.77 5.51
N SER A 106 -3.57 18.37 4.85
CA SER A 106 -2.16 18.29 5.28
C SER A 106 -1.94 18.88 6.65
N ILE A 107 -2.52 20.05 6.95
CA ILE A 107 -2.46 20.67 8.27
C ILE A 107 -3.12 19.78 9.32
N LEU A 108 -4.29 19.22 9.04
CA LEU A 108 -4.99 18.33 9.97
C LEU A 108 -4.20 17.04 10.24
N ASN A 109 -3.53 16.47 9.23
CA ASN A 109 -2.63 15.34 9.41
C ASN A 109 -1.50 15.68 10.38
N VAL A 110 -0.80 16.79 10.15
CA VAL A 110 0.30 17.23 11.04
C VAL A 110 -0.20 17.48 12.45
N ALA A 111 -1.32 18.19 12.60
CA ALA A 111 -1.86 18.55 13.91
C ALA A 111 -2.33 17.34 14.73
N ARG A 112 -2.79 16.28 14.09
CA ARG A 112 -3.41 15.11 14.74
C ARG A 112 -2.48 13.88 14.83
N ILE A 113 -1.29 13.92 14.20
CA ILE A 113 -0.38 12.77 14.15
C ILE A 113 0.49 12.63 15.42
N GLY A 114 0.46 13.59 16.32
CA GLY A 114 1.33 13.65 17.51
C GLY A 114 1.31 12.38 18.37
N ARG A 115 0.18 11.65 18.39
CA ARG A 115 0.08 10.34 19.06
C ARG A 115 1.08 9.30 18.50
N PHE A 116 1.55 9.48 17.28
CA PHE A 116 2.48 8.55 16.59
C PHE A 116 3.90 9.13 16.54
N SER A 117 4.23 10.13 17.38
CA SER A 117 5.59 10.65 17.46
C SER A 117 6.55 9.61 18.04
N SER A 118 7.77 9.59 17.53
CA SER A 118 8.85 8.75 18.07
C SER A 118 9.17 9.08 19.53
N ASP A 119 9.15 10.36 19.87
CA ASP A 119 9.43 10.82 21.24
C ASP A 119 8.46 10.20 22.24
N ARG A 120 7.15 10.24 21.93
CA ARG A 120 6.14 9.58 22.76
C ARG A 120 6.39 8.08 22.87
N THR A 121 6.66 7.42 21.76
CA THR A 121 6.93 5.98 21.74
C THR A 121 8.11 5.63 22.64
N ILE A 122 9.22 6.36 22.53
CA ILE A 122 10.41 6.14 23.36
C ILE A 122 10.11 6.40 24.84
N GLN A 123 9.36 7.46 25.16
CA GLN A 123 8.95 7.73 26.55
C GLN A 123 8.05 6.62 27.12
N GLU A 124 7.11 6.11 26.33
CA GLU A 124 6.27 4.96 26.73
C GLU A 124 7.12 3.70 26.95
N TYR A 125 8.09 3.41 26.06
CA TYR A 125 9.04 2.30 26.25
C TYR A 125 9.89 2.48 27.51
N ALA A 126 10.43 3.68 27.75
CA ALA A 126 11.22 3.97 28.94
C ALA A 126 10.42 3.71 30.23
N ARG A 127 9.19 4.21 30.28
CA ARG A 127 8.33 4.07 31.47
C ARG A 127 7.77 2.65 31.65
N GLU A 128 7.26 2.03 30.58
CA GLU A 128 6.46 0.82 30.70
C GLU A 128 7.27 -0.48 30.56
N ILE A 129 8.34 -0.46 29.77
CA ILE A 129 9.17 -1.62 29.49
C ILE A 129 10.49 -1.56 30.26
N TRP A 130 11.22 -0.45 30.13
CA TRP A 130 12.52 -0.32 30.77
C TRP A 130 12.43 0.14 32.23
N LYS A 131 11.28 0.71 32.64
CA LYS A 131 11.00 1.19 34.01
C LYS A 131 12.05 2.20 34.52
N LEU A 132 12.47 3.08 33.64
CA LEU A 132 13.39 4.18 33.91
C LEU A 132 12.62 5.41 34.43
#